data_dd7b1a35855306a4c5ead95327eed322
#
_entry.id   dd7b1a35855306a4c5ead95327eed322
#
_cell.length_a   1.000
_cell.length_b   1.000
_cell.length_c   1.000
_cell.angle_alpha   90.00
_cell.angle_beta   90.00
_cell.angle_gamma   90.00
#
_symmetry.space_group_name_H-M   'P 1'
#
loop_
_entity.id
_entity.type
_entity.pdbx_description
1 polymer ?
#
loop_
_entity_poly.entity_id
_entity_poly.type
_entity_poly.pdbx_seq_one_letter_code
_entity_poly.pdbx_strand_id
1 'polypeptide(L)'
;MTDPETARYRLQVAGPAARALAGRLPEKIAAAVYEFITTTLLENPHRVGKLLVLPPFEGTWSARRGTYRVLYEIDEEDLVVTVTAIEHRADAYRSR
;
A
#
# COMPACT_ATOMS: atom_id res chain seq x y z
N MET A 1 -12.91 -24.22 6.91
CA MET A 1 -11.74 -24.46 6.20
C MET A 1 -11.42 -23.31 5.30
N THR A 2 -10.20 -23.00 5.21
CA THR A 2 -9.80 -21.87 4.44
C THR A 2 -9.44 -22.29 3.06
N ASP A 3 -10.12 -21.74 2.10
CA ASP A 3 -9.76 -21.94 0.78
C ASP A 3 -8.57 -21.20 0.46
N PRO A 4 -7.75 -21.64 -0.46
CA PRO A 4 -6.61 -20.87 -0.90
C PRO A 4 -7.00 -19.51 -1.42
N GLU A 5 -8.17 -19.42 -2.02
CA GLU A 5 -8.60 -18.15 -2.56
C GLU A 5 -8.95 -17.16 -1.50
N THR A 6 -9.26 -17.64 -0.30
CA THR A 6 -9.60 -16.73 0.75
C THR A 6 -8.42 -16.46 1.67
N ALA A 7 -7.28 -17.06 1.39
CA ALA A 7 -6.10 -16.76 2.18
C ALA A 7 -5.66 -15.35 1.89
N ARG A 8 -5.36 -14.63 2.94
CA ARG A 8 -4.94 -13.25 2.80
C ARG A 8 -3.44 -13.18 2.85
N TYR A 9 -2.92 -12.16 2.21
CA TYR A 9 -1.50 -11.88 2.28
C TYR A 9 -1.18 -11.33 3.66
N ARG A 10 0.07 -11.55 4.08
CA ARG A 10 0.56 -10.94 5.30
C ARG A 10 1.11 -9.56 4.98
N LEU A 11 1.07 -8.69 5.95
CA LEU A 11 1.46 -7.30 5.75
C LEU A 11 2.83 -7.03 6.33
N GLN A 12 3.66 -6.37 5.54
CA GLN A 12 4.88 -5.75 6.04
C GLN A 12 4.83 -4.28 5.67
N VAL A 13 5.37 -3.43 6.54
CA VAL A 13 5.34 -1.99 6.31
C VAL A 13 6.77 -1.49 6.41
N ALA A 14 7.29 -0.97 5.30
CA ALA A 14 8.65 -0.45 5.28
C ALA A 14 8.73 0.88 6.02
N GLY A 15 9.94 1.30 6.35
CA GLY A 15 10.16 2.48 7.17
C GLY A 15 9.44 3.73 6.73
N PRO A 16 9.56 4.12 5.45
CA PRO A 16 8.88 5.35 5.03
C PRO A 16 7.36 5.28 5.18
N ALA A 17 6.79 4.12 4.90
CA ALA A 17 5.34 3.96 5.06
C ALA A 17 4.95 3.97 6.53
N ALA A 18 5.77 3.33 7.36
CA ALA A 18 5.49 3.31 8.79
C ALA A 18 5.52 4.72 9.37
N ARG A 19 6.48 5.52 8.94
CA ARG A 19 6.58 6.90 9.42
C ARG A 19 5.38 7.72 8.97
N ALA A 20 4.92 7.49 7.76
CA ALA A 20 3.73 8.20 7.29
C ALA A 20 2.53 7.88 8.14
N LEU A 21 2.33 6.60 8.45
CA LEU A 21 1.19 6.19 9.25
C LEU A 21 1.31 6.68 10.68
N ALA A 22 2.53 6.77 11.19
CA ALA A 22 2.73 7.12 12.59
C ALA A 22 2.56 8.61 12.86
N GLY A 23 2.75 9.48 11.89
CA GLY A 23 2.64 10.88 12.21
C GLY A 23 2.65 11.85 11.05
N ARG A 24 3.15 11.45 9.89
CA ARG A 24 3.24 12.41 8.81
C ARG A 24 1.91 12.68 8.14
N LEU A 25 1.04 11.68 8.09
CA LEU A 25 -0.29 11.85 7.52
C LEU A 25 -1.24 12.43 8.56
N PRO A 26 -2.23 13.22 8.13
CA PRO A 26 -3.28 13.60 9.05
C PRO A 26 -3.94 12.38 9.66
N GLU A 27 -4.41 12.50 10.86
CA GLU A 27 -4.87 11.35 11.62
C GLU A 27 -5.99 10.60 10.89
N LYS A 28 -6.95 11.32 10.34
CA LYS A 28 -8.05 10.68 9.65
C LYS A 28 -7.59 9.96 8.39
N ILE A 29 -6.62 10.54 7.70
CA ILE A 29 -6.08 9.91 6.50
C ILE A 29 -5.30 8.67 6.89
N ALA A 30 -4.51 8.75 7.95
CA ALA A 30 -3.74 7.58 8.39
C ALA A 30 -4.66 6.43 8.76
N ALA A 31 -5.76 6.73 9.44
CA ALA A 31 -6.72 5.68 9.80
C ALA A 31 -7.35 5.05 8.56
N ALA A 32 -7.71 5.87 7.57
CA ALA A 32 -8.32 5.35 6.36
C ALA A 32 -7.33 4.51 5.56
N VAL A 33 -6.08 4.96 5.49
CA VAL A 33 -5.04 4.21 4.80
C VAL A 33 -4.83 2.87 5.48
N TYR A 34 -4.73 2.89 6.79
CA TYR A 34 -4.50 1.66 7.54
C TYR A 34 -5.63 0.67 7.32
N GLU A 35 -6.86 1.15 7.34
CA GLU A 35 -8.00 0.28 7.10
C GLU A 35 -7.95 -0.30 5.69
N PHE A 36 -7.65 0.51 4.70
CA PHE A 36 -7.55 0.03 3.32
C PHE A 36 -6.47 -1.03 3.20
N ILE A 37 -5.32 -0.80 3.82
CA ILE A 37 -4.20 -1.72 3.73
C ILE A 37 -4.54 -3.05 4.37
N THR A 38 -5.14 -3.00 5.56
CA THR A 38 -5.34 -4.25 6.32
C THR A 38 -6.55 -5.02 5.88
N THR A 39 -7.39 -4.46 5.02
CA THR A 39 -8.56 -5.17 4.54
C THR A 39 -8.47 -5.37 3.03
N THR A 40 -8.82 -4.37 2.28
CA THR A 40 -8.98 -4.49 0.84
C THR A 40 -7.68 -4.86 0.14
N LEU A 41 -6.59 -4.22 0.53
CA LEU A 41 -5.31 -4.47 -0.12
C LEU A 41 -4.84 -5.89 0.08
N LEU A 42 -4.92 -6.38 1.31
CA LEU A 42 -4.41 -7.73 1.60
C LEU A 42 -5.30 -8.81 1.01
N GLU A 43 -6.55 -8.49 0.75
CA GLU A 43 -7.44 -9.47 0.15
C GLU A 43 -7.22 -9.60 -1.34
N ASN A 44 -6.93 -8.49 -2.00
CA ASN A 44 -6.81 -8.50 -3.46
C ASN A 44 -5.76 -7.54 -3.95
N PRO A 45 -4.48 -7.79 -3.62
CA PRO A 45 -3.46 -6.79 -3.97
C PRO A 45 -3.25 -6.61 -5.47
N HIS A 46 -3.54 -7.64 -6.27
CA HIS A 46 -3.39 -7.50 -7.71
C HIS A 46 -4.54 -6.73 -8.33
N ARG A 47 -5.67 -6.70 -7.65
CA ARG A 47 -6.86 -6.15 -8.25
C ARG A 47 -7.03 -4.67 -7.93
N VAL A 48 -6.58 -4.25 -6.77
CA VAL A 48 -6.84 -2.89 -6.33
C VAL A 48 -5.80 -1.90 -6.79
N GLY A 49 -4.71 -2.35 -7.37
CA GLY A 49 -3.65 -1.46 -7.82
C GLY A 49 -3.22 -1.76 -9.22
N LYS A 50 -2.24 -1.00 -9.68
CA LYS A 50 -1.64 -1.18 -10.98
C LYS A 50 -0.16 -1.39 -10.83
N LEU A 51 0.37 -2.31 -11.62
CA LEU A 51 1.81 -2.55 -11.64
C LEU A 51 2.49 -1.42 -12.41
N LEU A 52 3.48 -0.81 -11.80
CA LEU A 52 4.24 0.25 -12.44
C LEU A 52 5.36 -0.37 -13.25
N VAL A 53 5.55 0.12 -14.47
CA VAL A 53 6.52 -0.51 -15.36
C VAL A 53 7.69 0.40 -15.69
N LEU A 54 7.64 1.67 -15.29
CA LEU A 54 8.71 2.59 -15.62
C LEU A 54 9.68 2.73 -14.46
N PRO A 55 10.98 2.82 -14.75
CA PRO A 55 11.94 3.03 -13.67
C PRO A 55 11.65 4.33 -12.94
N PRO A 56 11.97 4.41 -11.67
CA PRO A 56 12.62 3.38 -10.85
C PRO A 56 11.62 2.48 -10.14
N PHE A 57 10.36 2.50 -10.54
CA PHE A 57 9.30 1.82 -9.80
C PHE A 57 8.92 0.48 -10.41
N GLU A 58 9.76 -0.07 -11.29
CA GLU A 58 9.45 -1.36 -11.88
C GLU A 58 9.22 -2.39 -10.79
N GLY A 59 8.13 -3.13 -10.91
CA GLY A 59 7.82 -4.15 -9.91
C GLY A 59 7.06 -3.64 -8.71
N THR A 60 6.83 -2.34 -8.64
CA THR A 60 6.06 -1.75 -7.54
C THR A 60 4.63 -1.53 -8.01
N TRP A 61 3.69 -1.80 -7.13
CA TRP A 61 2.28 -1.60 -7.40
C TRP A 61 1.82 -0.29 -6.77
N SER A 62 0.83 0.31 -7.37
CA SER A 62 0.28 1.58 -6.87
C SER A 62 -1.22 1.49 -6.79
N ALA A 63 -1.77 1.73 -5.62
CA ALA A 63 -3.22 1.76 -5.42
C ALA A 63 -3.60 3.17 -4.96
N ARG A 64 -4.47 3.80 -5.74
CA ARG A 64 -4.89 5.16 -5.43
C ARG A 64 -6.26 5.15 -4.79
N ARG A 65 -6.38 5.87 -3.70
CA ARG A 65 -7.65 6.01 -3.00
C ARG A 65 -7.82 7.45 -2.56
N GLY A 66 -8.78 8.14 -3.14
CA GLY A 66 -9.03 9.52 -2.72
C GLY A 66 -7.81 10.39 -2.87
N THR A 67 -7.33 10.91 -1.76
CA THR A 67 -6.22 11.85 -1.77
C THR A 67 -4.88 11.20 -1.52
N TYR A 68 -4.82 9.88 -1.40
CA TYR A 68 -3.56 9.23 -1.11
C TYR A 68 -3.33 8.07 -2.06
N ARG A 69 -2.09 7.62 -2.10
CA ARG A 69 -1.67 6.51 -2.92
C ARG A 69 -0.76 5.62 -2.10
N VAL A 70 -0.96 4.32 -2.20
CA VAL A 70 -0.16 3.33 -1.48
C VAL A 70 0.71 2.61 -2.49
N LEU A 71 2.02 2.61 -2.25
CA LEU A 71 2.95 1.87 -3.09
C LEU A 71 3.34 0.60 -2.36
N TYR A 72 3.32 -0.53 -3.06
CA TYR A 72 3.55 -1.80 -2.40
C TYR A 72 4.15 -2.81 -3.38
N GLU A 73 4.73 -3.84 -2.80
CA GLU A 73 5.28 -4.96 -3.55
C GLU A 73 4.60 -6.23 -3.09
N ILE A 74 4.49 -7.19 -3.98
CA ILE A 74 3.80 -8.44 -3.70
C ILE A 74 4.78 -9.59 -3.84
N ASP A 75 4.89 -10.38 -2.77
CA ASP A 75 5.70 -11.60 -2.78
C ASP A 75 4.72 -12.75 -2.89
N GLU A 76 4.69 -13.38 -4.07
CA GLU A 76 3.71 -14.43 -4.31
C GLU A 76 4.06 -15.72 -3.62
N GLU A 77 5.33 -15.96 -3.40
CA GLU A 77 5.74 -17.20 -2.78
C GLU A 77 5.38 -17.23 -1.32
N ASP A 78 5.67 -16.15 -0.62
CA ASP A 78 5.43 -16.10 0.80
C ASP A 78 4.11 -15.42 1.15
N LEU A 79 3.40 -14.95 0.15
CA LEU A 79 2.12 -14.27 0.32
C LEU A 79 2.26 -13.08 1.25
N VAL A 80 3.18 -12.19 0.90
CA VAL A 80 3.46 -10.99 1.69
C VAL A 80 3.26 -9.78 0.80
N VAL A 81 2.54 -8.79 1.30
CA VAL A 81 2.46 -7.48 0.69
C VAL A 81 3.27 -6.53 1.56
N THR A 82 4.26 -5.90 0.95
CA THR A 82 5.08 -4.93 1.66
C THR A 82 4.70 -3.54 1.17
N VAL A 83 4.17 -2.73 2.06
CA VAL A 83 3.85 -1.34 1.74
C VAL A 83 5.13 -0.54 1.87
N THR A 84 5.60 0.00 0.75
CA THR A 84 6.88 0.68 0.73
C THR A 84 6.77 2.17 0.94
N ALA A 85 5.67 2.77 0.53
CA ALA A 85 5.50 4.21 0.70
C ALA A 85 4.02 4.55 0.65
N ILE A 86 3.67 5.66 1.29
CA ILE A 86 2.33 6.20 1.22
C ILE A 86 2.48 7.66 0.86
N GLU A 87 1.84 8.08 -0.22
CA GLU A 87 1.90 9.44 -0.69
C GLU A 87 0.54 10.09 -0.53
N HIS A 88 0.53 11.26 0.04
CA HIS A 88 -0.69 12.02 0.19
C HIS A 88 -0.65 13.15 -0.81
N ARG A 89 -1.80 13.50 -1.36
CA ARG A 89 -1.85 14.50 -2.40
C ARG A 89 -1.16 15.79 -2.00
N ALA A 90 -1.36 16.23 -0.78
CA ALA A 90 -0.76 17.46 -0.32
C ALA A 90 0.76 17.36 -0.32
N ASP A 91 1.28 16.21 0.08
CA ASP A 91 2.73 16.00 0.08
C ASP A 91 3.30 15.98 -1.32
N ALA A 92 2.57 15.39 -2.24
CA ALA A 92 3.03 15.30 -3.62
C ALA A 92 3.21 16.69 -4.21
N TYR A 93 2.29 17.59 -3.88
CA TYR A 93 2.40 18.93 -4.42
C TYR A 93 3.47 19.75 -3.74
N ARG A 94 3.83 19.41 -2.52
CA ARG A 94 4.83 20.15 -1.79
C ARG A 94 6.21 19.63 -1.98
N SER A 95 6.35 18.45 -2.49
CA SER A 95 7.64 17.89 -2.61
C SER A 95 8.30 18.40 -3.84
N ARG A 96 8.83 19.43 -3.80
CA ARG A 96 9.43 19.89 -4.95
C ARG A 96 10.62 20.60 -4.68
#